data_3c13efc258298321bbe085edda590bc1
#
_entry.id   3c13efc258298321bbe085edda590bc1
#
_cell.length_a   1.000
_cell.length_b   1.000
_cell.length_c   1.000
_cell.angle_alpha   90.00
_cell.angle_beta   90.00
_cell.angle_gamma   90.00
#
_symmetry.space_group_name_H-M   'P 1'
#
loop_
_entity.id
_entity.type
_entity.pdbx_description
1 polymer ?
#
loop_
_entity_poly.entity_id
_entity_poly.type
_entity_poly.pdbx_seq_one_letter_code
_entity_poly.pdbx_strand_id
1 'polypeptide(L)'
;WNAPRAAPKCFSHNDYRVDNMLFGGERICIVDWQTSAYLGTGMDVAYFLGSAFDRDTRKAVERDLLKEYLAHLHARGVKDYDFEHLMADYRHYSFAVLVVAIAATVIVKKTERGDRLFMKMVTDGAYQAIDNDAVDALPV
;
A
#
# COMPACT_ATOMS: atom_id res chain seq x y z
N TRP A 1 -11.09 -7.40 -5.87
CA TRP A 1 -9.63 -7.24 -5.76
C TRP A 1 -9.02 -8.42 -4.97
N ASN A 2 -8.97 -9.59 -5.59
CA ASN A 2 -8.41 -10.80 -4.98
C ASN A 2 -7.03 -11.08 -5.59
N ALA A 3 -6.05 -11.36 -4.75
CA ALA A 3 -4.75 -11.85 -5.21
C ALA A 3 -4.94 -13.13 -6.04
N PRO A 4 -4.16 -13.34 -7.10
CA PRO A 4 -4.35 -14.48 -8.01
C PRO A 4 -4.11 -15.85 -7.39
N ARG A 5 -3.59 -15.91 -6.19
CA ARG A 5 -3.37 -17.13 -5.40
C ARG A 5 -4.02 -16.98 -4.03
N ALA A 6 -4.13 -18.10 -3.29
CA ALA A 6 -4.54 -18.11 -1.90
C ALA A 6 -3.46 -17.49 -0.99
N ALA A 7 -3.13 -16.21 -1.21
CA ALA A 7 -2.22 -15.47 -0.35
C ALA A 7 -2.79 -15.42 1.09
N PRO A 8 -1.93 -15.46 2.11
CA PRO A 8 -2.38 -15.22 3.48
C PRO A 8 -3.15 -13.92 3.56
N LYS A 9 -4.29 -13.94 4.21
CA LYS A 9 -5.11 -12.76 4.41
C LYS A 9 -5.02 -12.30 5.86
N CYS A 10 -5.06 -10.99 6.04
CA CYS A 10 -5.12 -10.38 7.36
C CYS A 10 -6.18 -9.26 7.38
N PHE A 11 -6.50 -8.78 8.55
CA PHE A 11 -7.29 -7.57 8.72
C PHE A 11 -6.42 -6.39 8.27
N SER A 12 -6.83 -5.72 7.20
CA SER A 12 -6.12 -4.60 6.58
C SER A 12 -6.92 -3.31 6.76
N HIS A 13 -6.21 -2.21 6.93
CA HIS A 13 -6.79 -0.88 7.03
C HIS A 13 -7.41 -0.42 5.70
N ASN A 14 -6.76 -0.77 4.58
CA ASN A 14 -7.17 -0.50 3.20
C ASN A 14 -7.17 0.99 2.78
N ASP A 15 -6.76 1.89 3.68
CA ASP A 15 -6.42 3.30 3.41
C ASP A 15 -5.25 3.72 4.33
N TYR A 16 -4.20 2.88 4.37
CA TYR A 16 -3.07 3.02 5.28
C TYR A 16 -2.06 4.05 4.76
N ARG A 17 -2.31 5.33 5.06
CA ARG A 17 -1.52 6.49 4.61
C ARG A 17 -1.24 7.46 5.76
N VAL A 18 -0.24 8.32 5.55
CA VAL A 18 0.24 9.25 6.59
C VAL A 18 -0.86 10.18 7.10
N ASP A 19 -1.81 10.58 6.24
CA ASP A 19 -2.94 11.44 6.66
C ASP A 19 -3.86 10.75 7.69
N ASN A 20 -3.86 9.42 7.76
CA ASN A 20 -4.62 8.62 8.72
C ASN A 20 -3.78 8.21 9.93
N MET A 21 -2.65 8.89 10.17
CA MET A 21 -1.74 8.66 11.28
C MET A 21 -1.63 9.89 12.15
N LEU A 22 -1.95 9.75 13.42
CA LEU A 22 -1.77 10.80 14.42
C LEU A 22 -0.48 10.54 15.19
N PHE A 23 0.45 11.47 15.07
CA PHE A 23 1.75 11.42 15.74
C PHE A 23 1.67 12.19 17.05
N GLY A 24 1.88 11.52 18.18
CA GLY A 24 1.83 12.14 19.50
C GLY A 24 2.77 11.45 20.48
N GLY A 25 3.81 12.18 20.94
CA GLY A 25 4.81 11.63 21.86
C GLY A 25 5.52 10.41 21.27
N GLU A 26 5.55 9.31 22.01
CA GLU A 26 6.19 8.04 21.60
C GLU A 26 5.26 7.09 20.82
N ARG A 27 4.02 7.50 20.52
CA ARG A 27 3.01 6.64 19.92
C ARG A 27 2.48 7.21 18.63
N ILE A 28 2.17 6.31 17.70
CA ILE A 28 1.40 6.60 16.49
C ILE A 28 0.03 5.97 16.68
N CYS A 29 -1.03 6.77 16.47
CA CYS A 29 -2.40 6.27 16.46
C CYS A 29 -2.91 6.23 15.02
N ILE A 30 -3.38 5.07 14.59
CA ILE A 30 -3.99 4.89 13.27
C ILE A 30 -5.49 5.11 13.40
N VAL A 31 -6.02 6.01 12.57
CA VAL A 31 -7.44 6.40 12.56
C VAL A 31 -8.08 6.11 11.20
N ASP A 32 -9.39 6.28 11.11
CA ASP A 32 -10.16 6.12 9.87
C ASP A 32 -10.18 4.68 9.32
N TRP A 33 -10.64 3.75 10.15
CA TRP A 33 -10.77 2.32 9.86
C TRP A 33 -12.02 1.95 9.05
N GLN A 34 -12.74 2.92 8.50
CA GLN A 34 -14.02 2.69 7.82
C GLN A 34 -13.91 1.82 6.55
N THR A 35 -12.73 1.77 5.92
CA THR A 35 -12.45 0.97 4.71
C THR A 35 -11.84 -0.39 5.01
N SER A 36 -11.68 -0.73 6.29
CA SER A 36 -11.00 -1.96 6.68
C SER A 36 -11.66 -3.22 6.11
N ALA A 37 -10.84 -4.16 5.67
CA ALA A 37 -11.26 -5.39 5.02
C ALA A 37 -10.30 -6.54 5.31
N TYR A 38 -10.69 -7.76 4.98
CA TYR A 38 -9.85 -8.95 5.08
C TYR A 38 -9.16 -9.20 3.74
N LEU A 39 -7.94 -8.69 3.59
CA LEU A 39 -7.17 -8.64 2.35
C LEU A 39 -5.82 -9.36 2.47
N GLY A 40 -5.08 -9.44 1.38
CA GLY A 40 -3.71 -9.96 1.38
C GLY A 40 -2.76 -9.08 2.18
N THR A 41 -1.77 -9.70 2.80
CA THR A 41 -0.78 -9.06 3.69
C THR A 41 0.02 -7.93 3.05
N GLY A 42 0.16 -7.92 1.73
CA GLY A 42 0.85 -6.86 0.98
C GLY A 42 0.05 -5.56 0.81
N MET A 43 -1.26 -5.55 1.10
CA MET A 43 -2.13 -4.41 0.75
C MET A 43 -1.71 -3.11 1.46
N ASP A 44 -1.69 -3.11 2.79
CA ASP A 44 -1.42 -1.88 3.55
C ASP A 44 0.02 -1.38 3.36
N VAL A 45 0.99 -2.29 3.25
CA VAL A 45 2.38 -1.90 3.02
C VAL A 45 2.59 -1.33 1.61
N ALA A 46 1.94 -1.88 0.59
CA ALA A 46 2.00 -1.33 -0.76
C ALA A 46 1.32 0.04 -0.84
N TYR A 47 0.17 0.18 -0.19
CA TYR A 47 -0.56 1.45 -0.14
C TYR A 47 0.25 2.54 0.57
N PHE A 48 0.87 2.20 1.72
CA PHE A 48 1.72 3.12 2.47
C PHE A 48 2.93 3.58 1.65
N LEU A 49 3.71 2.64 1.12
CA LEU A 49 4.93 2.96 0.37
C LEU A 49 4.63 3.78 -0.90
N GLY A 50 3.51 3.51 -1.57
CA GLY A 50 3.10 4.25 -2.76
C GLY A 50 2.50 5.62 -2.50
N SER A 51 2.07 5.91 -1.27
CA SER A 51 1.44 7.19 -0.92
C SER A 51 2.31 8.10 -0.04
N ALA A 52 3.22 7.53 0.75
CA ALA A 52 4.00 8.26 1.75
C ALA A 52 5.25 8.95 1.16
N PHE A 53 5.83 8.40 0.11
CA PHE A 53 7.11 8.84 -0.46
C PHE A 53 6.95 9.38 -1.89
N ASP A 54 7.86 10.26 -2.28
CA ASP A 54 8.11 10.50 -3.70
C ASP A 54 8.82 9.28 -4.34
N ARG A 55 8.88 9.25 -5.68
CA ARG A 55 9.43 8.12 -6.44
C ARG A 55 10.85 7.74 -6.03
N ASP A 56 11.75 8.74 -5.94
CA ASP A 56 13.17 8.47 -5.72
C ASP A 56 13.43 7.99 -4.30
N THR A 57 12.79 8.60 -3.32
CA THR A 57 12.83 8.18 -1.92
C THR A 57 12.24 6.78 -1.77
N ARG A 58 11.07 6.50 -2.35
CA ARG A 58 10.47 5.17 -2.32
C ARG A 58 11.43 4.12 -2.87
N LYS A 59 11.99 4.32 -4.06
CA LYS A 59 12.93 3.37 -4.68
C LYS A 59 14.17 3.11 -3.84
N ALA A 60 14.63 4.12 -3.11
CA ALA A 60 15.81 3.98 -2.25
C ALA A 60 15.52 3.11 -1.01
N VAL A 61 14.30 3.14 -0.46
CA VAL A 61 13.99 2.53 0.84
C VAL A 61 13.03 1.32 0.77
N GLU A 62 12.25 1.18 -0.29
CA GLU A 62 11.12 0.22 -0.33
C GLU A 62 11.56 -1.23 -0.06
N ARG A 63 12.68 -1.66 -0.65
CA ARG A 63 13.15 -3.04 -0.53
C ARG A 63 13.58 -3.37 0.90
N ASP A 64 14.21 -2.44 1.59
CA ASP A 64 14.66 -2.64 2.96
C ASP A 64 13.49 -2.56 3.95
N LEU A 65 12.54 -1.65 3.73
CA LEU A 65 11.31 -1.59 4.52
C LEU A 65 10.45 -2.86 4.34
N LEU A 66 10.40 -3.43 3.14
CA LEU A 66 9.70 -4.70 2.90
C LEU A 66 10.38 -5.88 3.61
N LYS A 67 11.71 -5.91 3.68
CA LYS A 67 12.44 -6.94 4.47
C LYS A 67 12.17 -6.78 5.97
N GLU A 68 12.17 -5.55 6.48
CA GLU A 68 11.85 -5.27 7.87
C GLU A 68 10.41 -5.66 8.21
N TYR A 69 9.45 -5.31 7.34
CA TYR A 69 8.06 -5.74 7.48
C TYR A 69 7.95 -7.26 7.56
N LEU A 70 8.62 -7.99 6.67
CA LEU A 70 8.63 -9.45 6.69
C LEU A 70 9.24 -10.01 7.98
N ALA A 71 10.35 -9.43 8.46
CA ALA A 71 10.96 -9.84 9.73
C ALA A 71 10.00 -9.65 10.91
N HIS A 72 9.22 -8.57 10.91
CA HIS A 72 8.18 -8.34 11.92
C HIS A 72 7.02 -9.34 11.83
N LEU A 73 6.62 -9.77 10.63
CA LEU A 73 5.63 -10.82 10.45
C LEU A 73 6.14 -12.16 11.01
N HIS A 74 7.38 -12.53 10.69
CA HIS A 74 8.01 -13.76 11.19
C HIS A 74 8.14 -13.76 12.72
N ALA A 75 8.55 -12.64 13.31
CA ALA A 75 8.64 -12.47 14.76
C ALA A 75 7.29 -12.62 15.48
N ARG A 76 6.18 -12.40 14.76
CA ARG A 76 4.80 -12.58 15.25
C ARG A 76 4.19 -13.94 14.90
N GLY A 77 5.00 -14.86 14.38
CA GLY A 77 4.60 -16.25 14.13
C GLY A 77 4.02 -16.52 12.75
N VAL A 78 4.05 -15.56 11.82
CA VAL A 78 3.73 -15.83 10.41
C VAL A 78 4.84 -16.71 9.84
N LYS A 79 4.47 -17.89 9.35
CA LYS A 79 5.38 -18.87 8.73
C LYS A 79 4.96 -19.07 7.28
N ASP A 80 5.82 -19.70 6.49
CA ASP A 80 5.54 -20.07 5.10
C ASP A 80 5.21 -18.87 4.19
N TYR A 81 5.73 -17.68 4.55
CA TYR A 81 5.60 -16.45 3.80
C TYR A 81 6.98 -15.81 3.70
N ASP A 82 7.65 -16.00 2.58
CA ASP A 82 9.00 -15.50 2.31
C ASP A 82 9.01 -14.18 1.54
N PHE A 83 10.20 -13.70 1.21
CA PHE A 83 10.36 -12.43 0.52
C PHE A 83 9.83 -12.45 -0.92
N GLU A 84 9.88 -13.61 -1.61
CA GLU A 84 9.32 -13.75 -2.96
C GLU A 84 7.80 -13.66 -2.93
N HIS A 85 7.18 -14.30 -1.94
CA HIS A 85 5.75 -14.19 -1.68
C HIS A 85 5.33 -12.74 -1.38
N LEU A 86 6.07 -12.07 -0.48
CA LEU A 86 5.80 -10.66 -0.17
C LEU A 86 5.96 -9.77 -1.41
N MET A 87 6.99 -9.95 -2.22
CA MET A 87 7.20 -9.16 -3.43
C MET A 87 6.10 -9.40 -4.48
N ALA A 88 5.61 -10.63 -4.62
CA ALA A 88 4.50 -10.92 -5.51
C ALA A 88 3.20 -10.21 -5.05
N ASP A 89 2.91 -10.22 -3.76
CA ASP A 89 1.79 -9.48 -3.18
C ASP A 89 1.98 -7.96 -3.30
N TYR A 90 3.17 -7.47 -3.01
CA TYR A 90 3.52 -6.05 -3.14
C TYR A 90 3.31 -5.54 -4.58
N ARG A 91 3.78 -6.28 -5.58
CA ARG A 91 3.56 -5.96 -7.00
C ARG A 91 2.07 -5.92 -7.33
N HIS A 92 1.32 -6.93 -6.91
CA HIS A 92 -0.13 -6.99 -7.14
C HIS A 92 -0.85 -5.77 -6.55
N TYR A 93 -0.50 -5.37 -5.33
CA TYR A 93 -1.12 -4.24 -4.65
C TYR A 93 -0.50 -2.87 -4.98
N SER A 94 0.55 -2.81 -5.81
CA SER A 94 1.14 -1.54 -6.27
C SER A 94 0.15 -0.67 -7.06
N PHE A 95 -0.94 -1.24 -7.57
CA PHE A 95 -2.04 -0.48 -8.18
C PHE A 95 -2.98 0.16 -7.17
N ALA A 96 -2.93 -0.20 -5.89
CA ALA A 96 -3.96 0.18 -4.92
C ALA A 96 -4.08 1.71 -4.78
N VAL A 97 -2.95 2.42 -4.64
CA VAL A 97 -2.95 3.89 -4.55
C VAL A 97 -3.54 4.53 -5.81
N LEU A 98 -3.13 4.06 -6.99
CA LEU A 98 -3.62 4.57 -8.27
C LEU A 98 -5.14 4.37 -8.42
N VAL A 99 -5.62 3.16 -8.14
CA VAL A 99 -7.05 2.84 -8.26
C VAL A 99 -7.90 3.65 -7.28
N VAL A 100 -7.46 3.75 -6.03
CA VAL A 100 -8.17 4.52 -5.00
C VAL A 100 -8.16 6.02 -5.34
N ALA A 101 -7.03 6.56 -5.78
CA ALA A 101 -6.94 7.97 -6.16
C ALA A 101 -7.87 8.30 -7.33
N ILE A 102 -7.92 7.46 -8.38
CA ILE A 102 -8.85 7.66 -9.50
C ILE A 102 -10.30 7.58 -9.04
N ALA A 103 -10.66 6.58 -8.24
CA ALA A 103 -12.02 6.45 -7.71
C ALA A 103 -12.42 7.67 -6.84
N ALA A 104 -11.50 8.15 -6.01
CA ALA A 104 -11.74 9.29 -5.15
C ALA A 104 -12.03 10.58 -5.93
N THR A 105 -11.43 10.79 -7.10
CA THR A 105 -11.71 11.97 -7.95
C THR A 105 -13.15 12.03 -8.43
N VAL A 106 -13.84 10.89 -8.49
CA VAL A 106 -15.25 10.79 -8.92
C VAL A 106 -16.22 10.92 -7.74
N ILE A 107 -15.82 10.45 -6.55
CA ILE A 107 -16.71 10.28 -5.40
C ILE A 107 -16.60 11.48 -4.43
N VAL A 108 -15.39 12.03 -4.27
CA VAL A 108 -15.12 13.06 -3.27
C VAL A 108 -15.41 14.46 -3.84
N LYS A 109 -16.00 15.33 -2.99
CA LYS A 109 -16.25 16.72 -3.35
C LYS A 109 -14.94 17.40 -3.76
N LYS A 110 -14.97 18.03 -4.92
CA LYS A 110 -13.83 18.74 -5.50
C LYS A 110 -13.38 19.90 -4.63
N THR A 111 -12.09 19.94 -4.29
CA THR A 111 -11.41 21.02 -3.59
C THR A 111 -9.98 21.14 -4.09
N GLU A 112 -9.38 22.33 -4.06
CA GLU A 112 -7.98 22.50 -4.49
C GLU A 112 -6.99 21.61 -3.73
N ARG A 113 -7.20 21.42 -2.42
CA ARG A 113 -6.36 20.53 -1.60
C ARG A 113 -6.56 19.08 -2.01
N GLY A 114 -7.80 18.65 -2.23
CA GLY A 114 -8.13 17.30 -2.67
C GLY A 114 -7.55 17.02 -4.06
N ASP A 115 -7.70 17.94 -4.99
CA ASP A 115 -7.17 17.81 -6.36
C ASP A 115 -5.64 17.64 -6.33
N ARG A 116 -4.91 18.43 -5.53
CA ARG A 116 -3.46 18.28 -5.39
C ARG A 116 -3.09 16.93 -4.76
N LEU A 117 -3.81 16.49 -3.72
CA LEU A 117 -3.58 15.21 -3.08
C LEU A 117 -3.79 14.05 -4.05
N PHE A 118 -4.93 14.02 -4.73
CA PHE A 118 -5.26 12.93 -5.66
C PHE A 118 -4.31 12.91 -6.86
N MET A 119 -3.92 14.07 -7.39
CA MET A 119 -2.91 14.13 -8.46
C MET A 119 -1.56 13.57 -8.01
N LYS A 120 -1.12 13.89 -6.79
CA LYS A 120 0.09 13.28 -6.22
C LYS A 120 -0.06 11.77 -6.11
N MET A 121 -1.16 11.28 -5.54
CA MET A 121 -1.40 9.85 -5.38
C MET A 121 -1.46 9.11 -6.72
N VAL A 122 -2.11 9.68 -7.74
CA VAL A 122 -2.14 9.11 -9.10
C VAL A 122 -0.72 8.99 -9.67
N THR A 123 0.07 10.06 -9.54
CA THR A 123 1.43 10.12 -10.08
C THR A 123 2.35 9.12 -9.38
N ASP A 124 2.37 9.14 -8.04
CA ASP A 124 3.26 8.27 -7.26
C ASP A 124 2.82 6.80 -7.35
N GLY A 125 1.51 6.53 -7.33
CA GLY A 125 0.97 5.18 -7.53
C GLY A 125 1.25 4.62 -8.93
N ALA A 126 1.17 5.44 -9.97
CA ALA A 126 1.55 5.03 -11.32
C ALA A 126 3.05 4.69 -11.39
N TYR A 127 3.91 5.51 -10.82
CA TYR A 127 5.34 5.20 -10.73
C TYR A 127 5.63 3.94 -9.92
N GLN A 128 4.92 3.71 -8.82
CA GLN A 128 5.07 2.48 -8.04
C GLN A 128 4.72 1.24 -8.89
N ALA A 129 3.62 1.29 -9.62
CA ALA A 129 3.21 0.19 -10.48
C ALA A 129 4.21 -0.07 -11.62
N ILE A 130 4.74 0.99 -12.25
CA ILE A 130 5.74 0.88 -13.32
C ILE A 130 7.07 0.33 -12.78
N ASP A 131 7.59 0.90 -11.69
CA ASP A 131 8.89 0.55 -11.12
C ASP A 131 8.93 -0.88 -10.57
N ASN A 132 7.77 -1.47 -10.28
CA ASN A 132 7.63 -2.83 -9.75
C ASN A 132 7.08 -3.83 -10.78
N ASP A 133 7.02 -3.48 -12.06
CA ASP A 133 6.48 -4.35 -13.13
C ASP A 133 5.11 -4.94 -12.75
N ALA A 134 4.25 -4.11 -12.14
CA ALA A 134 2.99 -4.57 -11.55
C ALA A 134 1.99 -5.10 -12.59
N VAL A 135 2.10 -4.67 -13.85
CA VAL A 135 1.27 -5.18 -14.96
C VAL A 135 1.49 -6.69 -15.14
N ASP A 136 2.72 -7.15 -14.99
CA ASP A 136 3.08 -8.57 -15.15
C ASP A 136 2.54 -9.44 -13.99
N ALA A 137 2.14 -8.82 -12.89
CA ALA A 137 1.52 -9.48 -11.75
C ALA A 137 -0.01 -9.60 -11.85
N LEU A 138 -0.62 -9.05 -12.91
CA LEU A 138 -2.05 -9.18 -13.13
C LEU A 138 -2.40 -10.58 -13.68
N PRO A 139 -3.52 -11.16 -13.23
CA PRO A 139 -3.98 -12.43 -13.81
C PRO A 139 -4.36 -12.22 -15.28
N VAL A 140 -3.86 -13.10 -16.14
CA VAL A 140 -4.20 -13.18 -17.58
C VAL A 140 -5.51 -13.94 -17.73
#